data_2f3c57dfaa0cae39504b224f4ec3bf77
#
_entry.id   2f3c57dfaa0cae39504b224f4ec3bf77
#
_cell.length_a   1.000
_cell.length_b   1.000
_cell.length_c   1.000
_cell.angle_alpha   90.00
_cell.angle_beta   90.00
_cell.angle_gamma   90.00
#
_symmetry.space_group_name_H-M   'P 1'
#
loop_
_entity.id
_entity.type
_entity.pdbx_description
1 polymer ?
#
loop_
_entity_poly.entity_id
_entity_poly.type
_entity_poly.pdbx_seq_one_letter_code
_entity_poly.pdbx_strand_id
1 'polypeptide(L)'
;MKYISKVPLVAILLALVSMTAVAQEPIGVIAKSSGTTFHKKFNADEYSPNAVMGTQLKNHDWIKTADDGFVAIFFLDDKSQLKVKGNSELEILTAVERGKISKTISLDYGTVKASVSKQKGEFRIATPTSVASVKGTEWWVESDENGDVFIVMSGVVEVENLISGLVQNVGQDETATSNPDGSVDVEETDDDDIPEDPEDDEEDEETGSTIHELRIRMVNEETNSEKFIIIEYAE
;
A
#
# COMPACT_ATOMS: atom_id res chain seq x y z
N MET A 1 2.05 -11.63 -71.81
CA MET A 1 2.97 -11.10 -70.81
C MET A 1 2.23 -10.99 -69.50
N LYS A 2 2.52 -11.88 -68.53
CA LYS A 2 1.88 -11.85 -67.20
C LYS A 2 2.86 -11.15 -66.27
N TYR A 3 2.48 -9.98 -65.75
CA TYR A 3 3.20 -9.31 -64.69
C TYR A 3 2.84 -9.98 -63.36
N ILE A 4 3.76 -10.73 -62.80
CA ILE A 4 3.69 -11.22 -61.43
C ILE A 4 4.19 -10.06 -60.55
N SER A 5 3.25 -9.43 -59.84
CA SER A 5 3.53 -8.41 -58.84
C SER A 5 4.31 -9.10 -57.69
N LYS A 6 5.58 -8.76 -57.55
CA LYS A 6 6.39 -9.13 -56.40
C LYS A 6 5.97 -8.21 -55.24
N VAL A 7 5.03 -8.66 -54.43
CA VAL A 7 4.76 -8.06 -53.14
C VAL A 7 6.04 -8.24 -52.29
N PRO A 8 6.69 -7.18 -51.80
CA PRO A 8 7.93 -7.35 -51.06
C PRO A 8 7.65 -8.07 -49.74
N LEU A 9 8.32 -9.18 -49.56
CA LEU A 9 8.31 -10.05 -48.36
C LEU A 9 8.68 -9.26 -47.06
N VAL A 10 9.17 -8.06 -47.22
CA VAL A 10 9.56 -7.13 -46.13
C VAL A 10 8.35 -6.57 -45.38
N ALA A 11 7.17 -6.48 -46.01
CA ALA A 11 5.98 -5.93 -45.33
C ALA A 11 5.34 -6.89 -44.31
N ILE A 12 5.65 -8.18 -44.39
CA ILE A 12 5.11 -9.19 -43.44
C ILE A 12 5.99 -9.33 -42.20
N LEU A 13 7.24 -8.95 -42.25
CA LEU A 13 8.16 -9.03 -41.11
C LEU A 13 7.99 -7.90 -40.09
N LEU A 14 7.28 -6.80 -40.45
CA LEU A 14 7.05 -5.68 -39.55
C LEU A 14 5.80 -5.82 -38.67
N ALA A 15 4.98 -6.84 -38.86
CA ALA A 15 3.74 -7.06 -38.09
C ALA A 15 3.90 -7.94 -36.85
N LEU A 16 5.11 -8.43 -36.57
CA LEU A 16 5.43 -9.23 -35.38
C LEU A 16 6.25 -8.45 -34.36
N VAL A 17 5.90 -7.18 -34.13
CA VAL A 17 6.27 -6.54 -32.88
C VAL A 17 5.31 -7.10 -31.83
N SER A 18 5.66 -8.23 -31.27
CA SER A 18 5.03 -8.79 -30.11
C SER A 18 5.08 -7.71 -29.02
N MET A 19 3.94 -7.11 -28.68
CA MET A 19 3.78 -6.38 -27.44
C MET A 19 4.05 -7.38 -26.30
N THR A 20 5.28 -7.44 -25.82
CA THR A 20 5.59 -8.08 -24.56
C THR A 20 4.88 -7.25 -23.49
N ALA A 21 3.73 -7.71 -23.03
CA ALA A 21 3.14 -7.20 -21.82
C ALA A 21 4.16 -7.45 -20.70
N VAL A 22 4.82 -6.42 -20.21
CA VAL A 22 5.67 -6.53 -19.03
C VAL A 22 4.72 -6.83 -17.88
N ALA A 23 4.72 -8.08 -17.43
CA ALA A 23 3.96 -8.47 -16.25
C ALA A 23 4.56 -7.71 -15.06
N GLN A 24 3.75 -6.85 -14.44
CA GLN A 24 4.16 -6.18 -13.20
C GLN A 24 4.32 -7.22 -12.10
N GLU A 25 5.49 -7.25 -11.45
CA GLU A 25 5.70 -8.12 -10.30
C GLU A 25 4.85 -7.65 -9.10
N PRO A 26 4.35 -8.58 -8.26
CA PRO A 26 3.64 -8.22 -7.05
C PRO A 26 4.58 -7.52 -6.07
N ILE A 27 4.07 -6.45 -5.46
CA ILE A 27 4.79 -5.62 -4.47
C ILE A 27 4.32 -5.88 -3.05
N GLY A 28 3.12 -6.43 -2.90
CA GLY A 28 2.49 -6.74 -1.63
C GLY A 28 1.50 -7.88 -1.75
N VAL A 29 1.00 -8.31 -0.62
CA VAL A 29 -0.04 -9.32 -0.48
C VAL A 29 -1.00 -8.91 0.61
N ILE A 30 -2.28 -9.22 0.43
CA ILE A 30 -3.26 -9.11 1.50
C ILE A 30 -3.02 -10.25 2.49
N ALA A 31 -2.56 -9.92 3.70
CA ALA A 31 -2.28 -10.87 4.76
C ALA A 31 -3.55 -11.24 5.56
N LYS A 32 -4.43 -10.25 5.77
CA LYS A 32 -5.72 -10.43 6.45
C LYS A 32 -6.77 -9.56 5.78
N SER A 33 -8.01 -10.00 5.79
CA SER A 33 -9.16 -9.23 5.32
C SER A 33 -10.41 -9.70 6.05
N SER A 34 -11.21 -8.76 6.54
CA SER A 34 -12.51 -9.02 7.17
C SER A 34 -13.53 -7.98 6.77
N GLY A 35 -14.81 -8.28 6.98
CA GLY A 35 -15.91 -7.40 6.60
C GLY A 35 -16.03 -7.17 5.09
N THR A 36 -16.57 -6.03 4.71
CA THR A 36 -16.82 -5.66 3.31
C THR A 36 -15.64 -4.92 2.71
N THR A 37 -14.91 -5.58 1.82
CA THR A 37 -13.66 -5.06 1.23
C THR A 37 -13.67 -5.21 -0.29
N PHE A 38 -12.93 -4.34 -0.98
CA PHE A 38 -12.88 -4.28 -2.43
C PHE A 38 -11.45 -4.11 -2.91
N HIS A 39 -11.14 -4.71 -4.05
CA HIS A 39 -9.87 -4.56 -4.75
C HIS A 39 -10.12 -4.18 -6.20
N LYS A 40 -9.41 -3.18 -6.70
CA LYS A 40 -9.41 -2.79 -8.11
C LYS A 40 -7.98 -2.88 -8.66
N LYS A 41 -7.81 -3.72 -9.67
CA LYS A 41 -6.52 -3.87 -10.36
C LYS A 41 -6.24 -2.66 -11.24
N PHE A 42 -4.96 -2.39 -11.48
CA PHE A 42 -4.54 -1.43 -12.49
C PHE A 42 -5.27 -1.69 -13.83
N ASN A 43 -5.77 -0.63 -14.46
CA ASN A 43 -6.58 -0.65 -15.69
C ASN A 43 -7.94 -1.39 -15.58
N ALA A 44 -8.42 -1.74 -14.39
CA ALA A 44 -9.81 -2.16 -14.23
C ALA A 44 -10.72 -0.93 -14.04
N ASP A 45 -11.89 -0.97 -14.65
CA ASP A 45 -12.88 0.13 -14.52
C ASP A 45 -13.65 0.04 -13.20
N GLU A 46 -13.80 -1.17 -12.64
CA GLU A 46 -14.63 -1.44 -11.47
C GLU A 46 -13.86 -2.18 -10.36
N TYR A 47 -14.32 -1.97 -9.14
CA TYR A 47 -13.88 -2.73 -7.98
C TYR A 47 -14.43 -4.15 -8.01
N SER A 48 -13.56 -5.12 -7.75
CA SER A 48 -13.97 -6.50 -7.46
C SER A 48 -14.31 -6.61 -5.98
N PRO A 49 -15.43 -7.22 -5.60
CA PRO A 49 -15.75 -7.48 -4.20
C PRO A 49 -14.77 -8.53 -3.64
N ASN A 50 -14.55 -8.46 -2.33
CA ASN A 50 -13.68 -9.35 -1.57
C ASN A 50 -12.19 -9.23 -1.93
N ALA A 51 -11.54 -8.25 -1.33
CA ALA A 51 -10.09 -8.20 -1.24
C ALA A 51 -9.63 -9.32 -0.27
N VAL A 52 -9.55 -10.57 -0.75
CA VAL A 52 -9.31 -11.74 0.11
C VAL A 52 -7.84 -11.94 0.45
N MET A 53 -7.58 -12.58 1.58
CA MET A 53 -6.24 -13.02 1.98
C MET A 53 -5.54 -13.80 0.86
N GLY A 54 -4.24 -13.53 0.64
CA GLY A 54 -3.43 -14.12 -0.43
C GLY A 54 -3.54 -13.38 -1.77
N THR A 55 -4.41 -12.36 -1.91
CA THR A 55 -4.46 -11.51 -3.10
C THR A 55 -3.13 -10.78 -3.25
N GLN A 56 -2.46 -10.98 -4.39
CA GLN A 56 -1.25 -10.26 -4.75
C GLN A 56 -1.59 -8.85 -5.23
N LEU A 57 -0.91 -7.86 -4.67
CA LEU A 57 -1.07 -6.45 -4.99
C LEU A 57 0.09 -5.98 -5.88
N LYS A 58 -0.24 -5.17 -6.87
CA LYS A 58 0.68 -4.60 -7.85
C LYS A 58 0.65 -3.08 -7.80
N ASN A 59 1.61 -2.47 -8.48
CA ASN A 59 1.61 -1.03 -8.67
C ASN A 59 0.32 -0.55 -9.35
N HIS A 60 -0.28 0.51 -8.82
CA HIS A 60 -1.57 1.07 -9.21
C HIS A 60 -2.80 0.21 -8.85
N ASP A 61 -2.67 -0.77 -7.99
CA ASP A 61 -3.84 -1.43 -7.42
C ASP A 61 -4.48 -0.58 -6.32
N TRP A 62 -5.81 -0.64 -6.23
CA TRP A 62 -6.62 0.08 -5.27
C TRP A 62 -7.23 -0.86 -4.25
N ILE A 63 -7.32 -0.40 -3.02
CA ILE A 63 -8.06 -1.06 -1.93
C ILE A 63 -9.10 -0.08 -1.41
N LYS A 64 -10.29 -0.62 -1.16
CA LYS A 64 -11.40 0.10 -0.53
C LYS A 64 -12.05 -0.78 0.52
N THR A 65 -12.44 -0.16 1.64
CA THR A 65 -13.17 -0.80 2.74
C THR A 65 -14.49 -0.08 2.99
N ALA A 66 -15.55 -0.84 3.30
CA ALA A 66 -16.76 -0.28 3.88
C ALA A 66 -16.57 -0.06 5.39
N ASP A 67 -17.60 0.36 6.11
CA ASP A 67 -17.55 0.67 7.54
C ASP A 67 -17.13 -0.52 8.42
N ASP A 68 -17.51 -1.74 8.04
CA ASP A 68 -17.16 -3.00 8.69
C ASP A 68 -15.86 -3.64 8.12
N GLY A 69 -15.25 -2.99 7.13
CA GLY A 69 -14.14 -3.55 6.37
C GLY A 69 -12.78 -3.35 7.04
N PHE A 70 -11.91 -4.34 6.90
CA PHE A 70 -10.51 -4.28 7.32
C PHE A 70 -9.63 -5.03 6.35
N VAL A 71 -8.45 -4.47 6.03
CA VAL A 71 -7.43 -5.13 5.19
C VAL A 71 -6.05 -4.89 5.78
N ALA A 72 -5.30 -5.96 6.04
CA ALA A 72 -3.87 -5.88 6.34
C ALA A 72 -3.06 -6.27 5.11
N ILE A 73 -2.13 -5.40 4.72
CA ILE A 73 -1.24 -5.56 3.57
C ILE A 73 0.19 -5.76 4.07
N PHE A 74 0.87 -6.75 3.50
CA PHE A 74 2.28 -7.02 3.76
C PHE A 74 3.09 -6.76 2.49
N PHE A 75 4.12 -5.89 2.57
CA PHE A 75 5.00 -5.59 1.46
C PHE A 75 6.14 -6.60 1.36
N LEU A 76 6.37 -7.13 0.15
CA LEU A 76 7.24 -8.29 -0.08
C LEU A 76 8.73 -7.96 -0.05
N ASP A 77 9.10 -6.71 -0.29
CA ASP A 77 10.50 -6.25 -0.41
C ASP A 77 11.16 -5.95 0.94
N ASP A 78 10.42 -5.34 1.88
CA ASP A 78 10.96 -4.82 3.14
C ASP A 78 10.20 -5.28 4.39
N LYS A 79 9.13 -6.06 4.21
CA LYS A 79 8.25 -6.56 5.28
C LYS A 79 7.49 -5.46 6.03
N SER A 80 7.36 -4.27 5.46
CA SER A 80 6.48 -3.25 6.00
C SER A 80 5.02 -3.70 5.92
N GLN A 81 4.22 -3.25 6.88
CA GLN A 81 2.80 -3.57 6.97
C GLN A 81 1.97 -2.30 6.86
N LEU A 82 0.81 -2.43 6.26
CA LEU A 82 -0.21 -1.39 6.19
C LEU A 82 -1.56 -1.98 6.57
N LYS A 83 -2.15 -1.52 7.65
CA LYS A 83 -3.50 -1.87 8.09
C LYS A 83 -4.46 -0.78 7.64
N VAL A 84 -5.52 -1.15 6.97
CA VAL A 84 -6.55 -0.27 6.39
C VAL A 84 -7.84 -0.51 7.14
N LYS A 85 -8.31 0.50 7.90
CA LYS A 85 -9.57 0.43 8.66
C LYS A 85 -10.78 0.63 7.75
N GLY A 86 -11.96 0.49 8.32
CA GLY A 86 -13.22 0.75 7.65
C GLY A 86 -13.33 2.18 7.08
N ASN A 87 -14.17 2.34 6.06
CA ASN A 87 -14.40 3.62 5.38
C ASN A 87 -13.11 4.26 4.83
N SER A 88 -12.26 3.46 4.18
CA SER A 88 -11.01 3.93 3.61
C SER A 88 -10.91 3.59 2.13
N GLU A 89 -10.21 4.43 1.36
CA GLU A 89 -9.90 4.19 -0.05
C GLU A 89 -8.48 4.66 -0.36
N LEU A 90 -7.66 3.79 -0.95
CA LEU A 90 -6.27 4.08 -1.26
C LEU A 90 -5.78 3.39 -2.54
N GLU A 91 -4.75 3.99 -3.16
CA GLU A 91 -3.98 3.44 -4.26
C GLU A 91 -2.54 3.14 -3.81
N ILE A 92 -1.99 2.02 -4.27
CA ILE A 92 -0.62 1.63 -3.97
C ILE A 92 0.27 2.00 -5.16
N LEU A 93 1.21 2.91 -4.94
CA LEU A 93 2.15 3.37 -5.94
C LEU A 93 3.56 2.95 -5.58
N THR A 94 4.32 2.48 -6.57
CA THR A 94 5.73 2.14 -6.38
C THR A 94 6.60 2.73 -7.47
N ALA A 95 7.79 3.16 -7.10
CA ALA A 95 8.83 3.59 -8.01
C ALA A 95 10.14 2.85 -7.72
N VAL A 96 10.83 2.40 -8.76
CA VAL A 96 12.13 1.76 -8.64
C VAL A 96 13.20 2.70 -9.14
N GLU A 97 14.05 3.19 -8.23
CA GLU A 97 15.18 4.05 -8.57
C GLU A 97 16.48 3.45 -8.06
N ARG A 98 17.41 3.19 -8.98
CA ARG A 98 18.75 2.65 -8.64
C ARG A 98 18.69 1.37 -7.79
N GLY A 99 17.69 0.50 -8.05
CA GLY A 99 17.51 -0.75 -7.32
C GLY A 99 16.90 -0.59 -5.92
N LYS A 100 16.35 0.59 -5.60
CA LYS A 100 15.59 0.84 -4.38
C LYS A 100 14.11 0.99 -4.75
N ILE A 101 13.25 0.36 -3.98
CA ILE A 101 11.81 0.47 -4.14
C ILE A 101 11.32 1.53 -3.16
N SER A 102 10.71 2.58 -3.69
CA SER A 102 9.98 3.58 -2.92
C SER A 102 8.50 3.31 -3.07
N LYS A 103 7.75 3.45 -1.99
CA LYS A 103 6.31 3.23 -1.92
C LYS A 103 5.60 4.52 -1.56
N THR A 104 4.52 4.79 -2.26
CA THR A 104 3.58 5.87 -1.91
C THR A 104 2.19 5.26 -1.82
N ILE A 105 1.57 5.36 -0.68
CA ILE A 105 0.17 5.04 -0.47
C ILE A 105 -0.60 6.34 -0.70
N SER A 106 -1.37 6.42 -1.76
CA SER A 106 -2.29 7.54 -2.01
C SER A 106 -3.58 7.26 -1.28
N LEU A 107 -3.76 7.85 -0.12
CA LEU A 107 -4.95 7.72 0.73
C LEU A 107 -5.93 8.83 0.34
N ASP A 108 -7.00 8.47 -0.35
CA ASP A 108 -8.02 9.45 -0.75
C ASP A 108 -8.86 9.90 0.47
N TYR A 109 -9.17 8.98 1.35
CA TYR A 109 -9.80 9.20 2.66
C TYR A 109 -9.71 7.95 3.52
N GLY A 110 -9.90 8.10 4.83
CA GLY A 110 -9.99 7.02 5.81
C GLY A 110 -8.81 6.94 6.77
N THR A 111 -8.67 5.79 7.42
CA THR A 111 -7.70 5.56 8.50
C THR A 111 -6.80 4.38 8.16
N VAL A 112 -5.50 4.58 8.26
CA VAL A 112 -4.49 3.54 8.06
C VAL A 112 -3.44 3.57 9.17
N LYS A 113 -2.95 2.39 9.55
CA LYS A 113 -1.76 2.20 10.39
C LYS A 113 -0.64 1.66 9.52
N ALA A 114 0.51 2.29 9.56
CA ALA A 114 1.70 1.80 8.86
C ALA A 114 2.80 1.45 9.85
N SER A 115 3.31 0.21 9.75
CA SER A 115 4.52 -0.23 10.43
C SER A 115 5.61 -0.44 9.40
N VAL A 116 6.54 0.52 9.31
CA VAL A 116 7.55 0.57 8.27
C VAL A 116 8.89 0.12 8.82
N SER A 117 9.43 -0.97 8.25
CA SER A 117 10.76 -1.44 8.57
C SER A 117 11.83 -0.51 8.03
N LYS A 118 12.99 -0.44 8.69
CA LYS A 118 14.13 0.34 8.17
C LYS A 118 14.55 -0.16 6.80
N GLN A 119 14.34 0.65 5.79
CA GLN A 119 14.56 0.32 4.39
C GLN A 119 15.46 1.33 3.67
N LYS A 120 15.89 0.98 2.45
CA LYS A 120 16.71 1.86 1.61
C LYS A 120 15.90 2.80 0.73
N GLY A 121 14.63 2.47 0.46
CA GLY A 121 13.67 3.31 -0.25
C GLY A 121 12.94 4.26 0.70
N GLU A 122 12.04 5.04 0.17
CA GLU A 122 11.13 5.88 0.95
C GLU A 122 9.77 5.18 1.07
N PHE A 123 9.11 5.35 2.21
CA PHE A 123 7.72 5.03 2.38
C PHE A 123 6.96 6.34 2.65
N ARG A 124 5.95 6.60 1.85
CA ARG A 124 5.13 7.81 1.96
C ARG A 124 3.67 7.44 2.03
N ILE A 125 2.90 8.24 2.78
CA ILE A 125 1.45 8.31 2.64
C ILE A 125 1.13 9.72 2.16
N ALA A 126 0.48 9.78 1.00
CA ALA A 126 0.01 11.01 0.39
C ALA A 126 -1.50 11.07 0.54
N THR A 127 -2.00 12.17 1.06
CA THR A 127 -3.41 12.52 1.18
C THR A 127 -3.73 13.67 0.22
N PRO A 128 -4.98 14.10 0.08
CA PRO A 128 -5.30 15.29 -0.73
C PRO A 128 -4.62 16.58 -0.26
N THR A 129 -4.28 16.71 1.03
CA THR A 129 -3.73 17.95 1.61
C THR A 129 -2.29 17.82 2.07
N SER A 130 -1.75 16.61 2.24
CA SER A 130 -0.44 16.40 2.85
C SER A 130 0.35 15.25 2.23
N VAL A 131 1.66 15.25 2.47
CA VAL A 131 2.52 14.09 2.26
C VAL A 131 3.32 13.84 3.52
N ALA A 132 3.21 12.62 4.04
CA ALA A 132 4.01 12.16 5.17
C ALA A 132 5.05 11.14 4.71
N SER A 133 6.31 11.31 5.11
CA SER A 133 7.46 10.51 4.67
C SER A 133 8.20 9.92 5.84
N VAL A 134 8.57 8.63 5.75
CA VAL A 134 9.25 7.89 6.83
C VAL A 134 10.38 6.99 6.33
N LYS A 135 11.24 6.57 7.27
CA LYS A 135 12.33 5.61 7.02
C LYS A 135 12.41 4.48 8.06
N GLY A 136 11.33 4.20 8.74
CA GLY A 136 11.29 3.19 9.80
C GLY A 136 10.53 3.73 10.99
N THR A 137 9.21 3.64 10.96
CA THR A 137 8.27 4.35 11.84
C THR A 137 7.00 3.52 11.94
N GLU A 138 6.39 3.54 13.12
CA GLU A 138 5.03 3.05 13.32
C GLU A 138 4.12 4.25 13.62
N TRP A 139 3.03 4.37 12.89
CA TRP A 139 2.20 5.58 12.91
C TRP A 139 0.82 5.33 12.32
N TRP A 140 -0.13 6.15 12.75
CA TRP A 140 -1.47 6.24 12.19
C TRP A 140 -1.61 7.45 11.30
N VAL A 141 -2.45 7.33 10.29
CA VAL A 141 -2.90 8.43 9.43
C VAL A 141 -4.40 8.37 9.32
N GLU A 142 -5.04 9.48 9.62
CA GLU A 142 -6.45 9.71 9.35
C GLU A 142 -6.57 10.86 8.35
N SER A 143 -7.41 10.70 7.33
CA SER A 143 -7.64 11.72 6.30
C SER A 143 -9.12 11.83 6.00
N ASP A 144 -9.64 13.05 6.10
CA ASP A 144 -11.02 13.38 5.77
C ASP A 144 -11.13 14.80 5.16
N GLU A 145 -12.35 15.29 4.99
CA GLU A 145 -12.62 16.64 4.45
C GLU A 145 -12.14 17.78 5.36
N ASN A 146 -11.85 17.51 6.63
CA ASN A 146 -11.40 18.52 7.62
C ASN A 146 -9.89 18.63 7.64
N GLY A 147 -9.16 17.67 7.10
CA GLY A 147 -7.69 17.63 7.05
C GLY A 147 -7.14 16.26 7.37
N ASP A 148 -5.87 16.24 7.75
CA ASP A 148 -5.13 15.00 8.01
C ASP A 148 -4.55 15.01 9.42
N VAL A 149 -4.63 13.85 10.09
CA VAL A 149 -4.03 13.62 11.41
C VAL A 149 -2.97 12.53 11.30
N PHE A 150 -1.80 12.78 11.87
CA PHE A 150 -0.66 11.88 11.90
C PHE A 150 -0.23 11.62 13.33
N ILE A 151 -0.45 10.39 13.84
CA ILE A 151 -0.12 9.99 15.21
C ILE A 151 1.08 9.07 15.18
N VAL A 152 2.20 9.47 15.79
CA VAL A 152 3.47 8.75 15.70
C VAL A 152 3.71 7.90 16.93
N MET A 153 3.60 6.57 16.78
CA MET A 153 3.81 5.59 17.85
C MET A 153 5.29 5.31 18.08
N SER A 154 6.10 5.32 17.03
CA SER A 154 7.55 5.17 17.15
C SER A 154 8.28 5.78 15.95
N GLY A 155 9.45 6.33 16.15
CA GLY A 155 10.29 6.92 15.11
C GLY A 155 10.00 8.40 14.85
N VAL A 156 10.11 8.83 13.59
CA VAL A 156 9.88 10.23 13.17
C VAL A 156 9.21 10.23 11.81
N VAL A 157 8.18 11.05 11.67
CA VAL A 157 7.45 11.31 10.42
C VAL A 157 7.73 12.75 9.97
N GLU A 158 8.13 12.93 8.72
CA GLU A 158 8.19 14.26 8.08
C GLU A 158 6.86 14.50 7.38
N VAL A 159 6.10 15.50 7.84
CA VAL A 159 4.78 15.89 7.29
C VAL A 159 4.94 17.21 6.52
N GLU A 160 4.57 17.19 5.24
CA GLU A 160 4.49 18.36 4.36
C GLU A 160 3.02 18.66 4.05
N ASN A 161 2.56 19.88 4.39
CA ASN A 161 1.27 20.37 3.91
C ASN A 161 1.42 20.89 2.47
N LEU A 162 0.67 20.33 1.52
CA LEU A 162 0.78 20.62 0.10
C LEU A 162 0.24 22.01 -0.30
N ILE A 163 -0.57 22.64 0.56
CA ILE A 163 -1.18 23.95 0.30
C ILE A 163 -0.20 25.06 0.64
N SER A 164 0.47 24.97 1.78
CA SER A 164 1.43 25.99 2.26
C SER A 164 2.88 25.66 1.93
N GLY A 165 3.21 24.38 1.71
CA GLY A 165 4.57 23.87 1.64
C GLY A 165 5.28 23.84 3.00
N LEU A 166 4.52 23.97 4.10
CA LEU A 166 5.07 23.87 5.46
C LEU A 166 5.45 22.43 5.75
N VAL A 167 6.67 22.21 6.23
CA VAL A 167 7.20 20.90 6.62
C VAL A 167 7.45 20.88 8.12
N GLN A 168 6.94 19.84 8.78
CA GLN A 168 7.15 19.58 10.20
C GLN A 168 7.66 18.15 10.42
N ASN A 169 8.57 17.99 11.39
CA ASN A 169 8.96 16.67 11.87
C ASN A 169 8.13 16.38 13.13
N VAL A 170 7.50 15.22 13.12
CA VAL A 170 6.65 14.72 14.20
C VAL A 170 7.36 13.52 14.81
N GLY A 171 7.70 13.61 16.08
CA GLY A 171 8.41 12.59 16.83
C GLY A 171 7.48 11.55 17.44
N GLN A 172 8.09 10.57 18.12
CA GLN A 172 7.32 9.60 18.90
C GLN A 172 6.47 10.29 19.97
N ASP A 173 5.26 9.78 20.19
CA ASP A 173 4.25 10.27 21.12
C ASP A 173 3.79 11.73 20.80
N GLU A 174 3.96 12.15 19.54
CA GLU A 174 3.45 13.41 19.02
C GLU A 174 2.40 13.16 17.93
N THR A 175 1.41 14.06 17.89
CA THR A 175 0.34 14.10 16.87
C THR A 175 0.48 15.40 16.08
N ALA A 176 0.46 15.27 14.74
CA ALA A 176 0.35 16.41 13.85
C ALA A 176 -1.03 16.48 13.21
N THR A 177 -1.63 17.67 13.22
CA THR A 177 -2.84 17.97 12.45
C THR A 177 -2.48 18.92 11.31
N SER A 178 -2.68 18.46 10.08
CA SER A 178 -2.44 19.24 8.87
C SER A 178 -3.77 19.69 8.29
N ASN A 179 -4.00 20.99 8.28
CA ASN A 179 -5.28 21.59 7.96
C ASN A 179 -5.39 22.03 6.49
N PRO A 180 -6.60 22.08 5.93
CA PRO A 180 -6.84 22.58 4.56
C PRO A 180 -6.54 24.08 4.39
N ASP A 181 -6.33 24.83 5.45
CA ASP A 181 -5.90 26.23 5.39
C ASP A 181 -4.38 26.39 5.25
N GLY A 182 -3.64 25.27 5.30
CA GLY A 182 -2.18 25.22 5.18
C GLY A 182 -1.43 25.23 6.50
N SER A 183 -2.11 25.30 7.65
CA SER A 183 -1.47 25.15 8.95
C SER A 183 -1.11 23.71 9.25
N VAL A 184 -0.07 23.49 10.04
CA VAL A 184 0.31 22.20 10.63
C VAL A 184 0.60 22.45 12.10
N ASP A 185 -0.22 21.86 12.95
CA ASP A 185 -0.09 21.94 14.41
C ASP A 185 0.48 20.61 14.91
N VAL A 186 1.43 20.66 15.84
CA VAL A 186 2.05 19.48 16.46
C VAL A 186 1.91 19.60 17.96
N GLU A 187 1.37 18.54 18.58
CA GLU A 187 1.13 18.45 20.02
C GLU A 187 1.49 17.06 20.56
N GLU A 188 1.55 16.90 21.87
CA GLU A 188 1.72 15.60 22.52
C GLU A 188 0.46 14.76 22.29
N THR A 189 0.64 13.48 21.93
CA THR A 189 -0.48 12.57 21.65
C THR A 189 -1.31 12.32 22.91
N ASP A 190 -2.63 12.47 22.82
CA ASP A 190 -3.55 11.97 23.83
C ASP A 190 -3.82 10.48 23.52
N ASP A 191 -3.65 9.61 24.51
CA ASP A 191 -3.87 8.17 24.35
C ASP A 191 -5.31 7.84 23.91
N ASP A 192 -6.28 8.70 24.28
CA ASP A 192 -7.68 8.54 23.89
C ASP A 192 -7.93 8.85 22.40
N ASP A 193 -6.99 9.54 21.72
CA ASP A 193 -7.08 9.87 20.30
C ASP A 193 -6.43 8.79 19.40
N ILE A 194 -5.77 7.78 19.99
CA ILE A 194 -5.15 6.71 19.21
C ILE A 194 -6.24 5.76 18.70
N PRO A 195 -6.35 5.55 17.37
CA PRO A 195 -7.34 4.63 16.83
C PRO A 195 -7.13 3.19 17.32
N GLU A 196 -8.20 2.50 17.69
CA GLU A 196 -8.15 1.09 18.03
C GLU A 196 -7.59 0.27 16.86
N ASP A 197 -6.65 -0.63 17.15
CA ASP A 197 -6.13 -1.58 16.17
C ASP A 197 -7.04 -2.82 16.16
N PRO A 198 -7.70 -3.14 15.04
CA PRO A 198 -8.63 -4.28 14.98
C PRO A 198 -7.98 -5.65 15.24
N GLU A 199 -6.66 -5.72 15.29
CA GLU A 199 -5.94 -6.98 15.61
C GLU A 199 -5.59 -7.09 17.09
N ASP A 200 -5.61 -6.00 17.86
CA ASP A 200 -5.30 -6.02 19.29
C ASP A 200 -6.45 -6.69 20.09
N ASP A 201 -7.69 -6.65 19.60
CA ASP A 201 -8.85 -7.29 20.24
C ASP A 201 -8.83 -8.82 20.18
N GLU A 202 -7.98 -9.43 19.34
CA GLU A 202 -7.89 -10.89 19.19
C GLU A 202 -6.88 -11.53 20.17
N GLU A 203 -6.04 -10.72 20.85
CA GLU A 203 -5.04 -11.24 21.79
C GLU A 203 -5.61 -11.59 23.18
N ASP A 204 -6.81 -11.14 23.55
CA ASP A 204 -7.42 -11.34 24.88
C ASP A 204 -8.24 -12.65 25.03
N GLU A 205 -8.48 -13.40 23.97
CA GLU A 205 -8.96 -14.76 24.10
C GLU A 205 -7.76 -15.73 24.27
N GLU A 206 -7.48 -16.13 25.51
CA GLU A 206 -6.57 -17.22 25.89
C GLU A 206 -6.97 -18.57 25.23
N THR A 207 -6.89 -18.64 23.92
CA THR A 207 -6.84 -19.89 23.17
C THR A 207 -5.47 -19.99 22.55
N GLY A 208 -4.72 -21.01 22.96
CA GLY A 208 -3.32 -21.21 22.58
C GLY A 208 -3.07 -20.85 21.11
N SER A 209 -2.25 -19.84 20.89
CA SER A 209 -1.98 -19.28 19.57
C SER A 209 -1.62 -20.38 18.59
N THR A 210 -2.50 -20.61 17.63
CA THR A 210 -2.21 -21.51 16.51
C THR A 210 -1.38 -20.72 15.51
N ILE A 211 -0.10 -21.07 15.40
CA ILE A 211 0.76 -20.46 14.37
C ILE A 211 0.27 -20.94 13.00
N HIS A 212 -0.23 -20.01 12.23
CA HIS A 212 -0.61 -20.25 10.85
C HIS A 212 0.53 -19.87 9.92
N GLU A 213 0.66 -20.61 8.83
CA GLU A 213 1.69 -20.39 7.82
C GLU A 213 1.03 -20.07 6.49
N LEU A 214 1.17 -18.83 6.00
CA LEU A 214 0.78 -18.45 4.67
C LEU A 214 1.96 -18.69 3.71
N ARG A 215 1.81 -19.64 2.78
CA ARG A 215 2.80 -19.94 1.74
C ARG A 215 2.38 -19.32 0.42
N ILE A 216 3.10 -18.31 -0.02
CA ILE A 216 2.89 -17.67 -1.30
C ILE A 216 3.90 -18.24 -2.29
N ARG A 217 3.40 -18.93 -3.34
CA ARG A 217 4.22 -19.40 -4.45
C ARG A 217 4.29 -18.34 -5.54
N MET A 218 5.48 -17.84 -5.79
CA MET A 218 5.76 -16.96 -6.93
C MET A 218 6.47 -17.77 -8.01
N VAL A 219 5.95 -17.72 -9.23
CA VAL A 219 6.55 -18.35 -10.40
C VAL A 219 7.04 -17.26 -11.34
N ASN A 220 8.33 -17.28 -11.66
CA ASN A 220 8.85 -16.45 -12.73
C ASN A 220 8.52 -17.13 -14.07
N GLU A 221 7.65 -16.53 -14.87
CA GLU A 221 7.17 -17.12 -16.13
C GLU A 221 8.25 -17.25 -17.20
N GLU A 222 9.31 -16.43 -17.15
CA GLU A 222 10.41 -16.49 -18.12
C GLU A 222 11.42 -17.59 -17.82
N THR A 223 11.72 -17.80 -16.52
CA THR A 223 12.74 -18.76 -16.09
C THR A 223 12.16 -20.04 -15.52
N ASN A 224 10.83 -20.11 -15.36
CA ASN A 224 10.07 -21.19 -14.69
C ASN A 224 10.65 -21.50 -13.28
N SER A 225 11.29 -20.51 -12.65
CA SER A 225 11.80 -20.65 -11.29
C SER A 225 10.70 -20.30 -10.28
N GLU A 226 10.63 -21.08 -9.22
CA GLU A 226 9.67 -20.89 -8.14
C GLU A 226 10.39 -20.31 -6.91
N LYS A 227 9.75 -19.34 -6.26
CA LYS A 227 10.12 -18.85 -4.93
C LYS A 227 8.93 -18.96 -4.02
N PHE A 228 9.17 -19.32 -2.78
CA PHE A 228 8.15 -19.33 -1.73
C PHE A 228 8.46 -18.23 -0.72
N ILE A 229 7.43 -17.45 -0.38
CA ILE A 229 7.44 -16.57 0.78
C ILE A 229 6.58 -17.26 1.82
N ILE A 230 7.13 -17.43 3.01
CA ILE A 230 6.45 -18.01 4.16
C ILE A 230 6.24 -16.87 5.15
N ILE A 231 4.99 -16.63 5.50
CA ILE A 231 4.58 -15.66 6.53
C ILE A 231 3.96 -16.48 7.64
N GLU A 232 4.60 -16.48 8.81
CA GLU A 232 4.05 -17.05 10.03
C GLU A 232 3.28 -15.95 10.77
N TYR A 233 2.04 -16.22 11.13
CA TYR A 233 1.22 -15.32 11.93
C TYR A 233 0.47 -16.11 13.00
N ALA A 234 0.26 -15.49 14.14
CA ALA A 234 -0.56 -16.03 15.22
C ALA A 234 -2.02 -15.59 15.02
N GLU A 235 -2.96 -16.47 15.28
CA GLU A 235 -4.39 -16.22 15.36
C GLU A 235 -4.83 -16.43 16.80
#